data_b0677b57054d3501b0b70d40ccb4784f
#
_entry.id   b0677b57054d3501b0b70d40ccb4784f
#
_cell.length_a   1.000
_cell.length_b   1.000
_cell.length_c   1.000
_cell.angle_alpha   90.00
_cell.angle_beta   90.00
_cell.angle_gamma   90.00
#
_symmetry.space_group_name_H-M   'P 1'
#
loop_
_entity.id
_entity.type
_entity.pdbx_description
1 polymer ?
#
loop_
_entity_poly.entity_id
_entity_poly.type
_entity_poly.pdbx_seq_one_letter_code
_entity_poly.pdbx_strand_id
1 'polypeptide(L)'
;MSAITISLGRTVAASSAGATRSTRGRTAAKKSAVEVSKRNAPVCRVVQDPAASMDVGSSIDIDMDMRRRIVQMDTATTLRKTIDVRAPPPHPVPVSIVPGVDVSRQFYPLGGQRADLAPLLYPQAMGGTMIQDPAAFVSTDYHRLVTTGLFASCAALVARGGVGIEMAGDGGDPAAWASLVGSGLLAYWLSDLGTGVFHWSVDNYGSKATPVMGGIIDAFQGHHKYPWTITKRQFANNIHVTCPATMCVTVPLLLAPGLAPNACAFMGVFCSMIVLSQQFHAWSHMKKSQLPESVVALQDLGVLLSRKGHGAHHRPPFKGNYCIVSGFWNDILDGNEVFDKMATVVYEATGVAPRCWSESHDFEVEEEAPEGWGKEYNL
;
A
#
# COMPACT_ATOMS: atom_id res chain seq x y z
N MET A 1 10.58 -37.31 -42.10
CA MET A 1 9.85 -38.50 -41.59
C MET A 1 10.82 -39.29 -40.75
N SER A 2 10.80 -39.19 -39.45
CA SER A 2 11.35 -40.17 -38.51
C SER A 2 10.68 -39.91 -37.16
N ALA A 3 9.87 -40.86 -36.77
CA ALA A 3 9.14 -40.87 -35.51
C ALA A 3 10.07 -41.29 -34.38
N ILE A 4 10.08 -40.55 -33.29
CA ILE A 4 10.71 -40.94 -32.02
C ILE A 4 9.60 -41.35 -31.07
N THR A 5 9.54 -42.66 -30.78
CA THR A 5 8.64 -43.27 -29.81
C THR A 5 9.30 -43.26 -28.45
N ILE A 6 8.71 -42.62 -27.44
CA ILE A 6 9.17 -42.68 -26.04
C ILE A 6 8.24 -43.66 -25.31
N SER A 7 8.87 -44.75 -24.81
CA SER A 7 8.25 -45.77 -23.98
C SER A 7 8.21 -45.37 -22.51
N LEU A 8 7.04 -45.35 -21.89
CA LEU A 8 6.84 -45.17 -20.44
C LEU A 8 6.85 -46.53 -19.74
N GLY A 9 7.91 -46.80 -18.97
CA GLY A 9 7.98 -47.95 -18.07
C GLY A 9 7.30 -47.67 -16.73
N ARG A 10 6.24 -48.40 -16.45
CA ARG A 10 5.62 -48.53 -15.10
C ARG A 10 6.39 -49.58 -14.31
N THR A 11 6.76 -49.29 -13.08
CA THR A 11 7.03 -50.31 -12.06
C THR A 11 6.24 -50.00 -10.80
N VAL A 12 5.32 -50.92 -10.50
CA VAL A 12 4.54 -51.01 -9.27
C VAL A 12 5.31 -51.97 -8.34
N ALA A 13 5.57 -51.59 -7.10
CA ALA A 13 5.90 -52.53 -6.06
C ALA A 13 5.09 -52.21 -4.80
N ALA A 14 4.17 -53.10 -4.49
CA ALA A 14 3.45 -53.17 -3.22
C ALA A 14 4.29 -53.99 -2.23
N SER A 15 4.33 -53.59 -0.97
CA SER A 15 4.63 -54.51 0.14
C SER A 15 3.82 -54.09 1.35
N SER A 16 3.17 -55.11 1.90
CA SER A 16 2.21 -55.13 2.99
C SER A 16 2.88 -55.42 4.37
N ALA A 17 2.13 -55.05 5.35
CA ALA A 17 1.98 -55.71 6.68
C ALA A 17 2.88 -55.30 7.85
N GLY A 18 2.19 -55.02 8.94
CA GLY A 18 2.74 -55.18 10.31
C GLY A 18 2.02 -54.33 11.38
N ALA A 19 0.87 -54.84 11.84
CA ALA A 19 0.20 -54.32 13.03
C ALA A 19 0.88 -54.80 14.30
N THR A 20 1.11 -53.92 15.27
CA THR A 20 1.12 -54.34 16.69
C THR A 20 0.58 -53.23 17.58
N ARG A 21 -0.41 -53.62 18.32
CA ARG A 21 -1.17 -52.97 19.38
C ARG A 21 -0.36 -53.03 20.66
N SER A 22 -0.13 -51.91 21.35
CA SER A 22 0.24 -51.93 22.76
C SER A 22 -0.50 -50.83 23.51
N THR A 23 -1.18 -51.28 24.55
CA THR A 23 -1.98 -50.56 25.54
C THR A 23 -1.12 -50.10 26.72
N ARG A 24 -1.57 -49.06 27.37
CA ARG A 24 -1.36 -48.61 28.76
C ARG A 24 -0.47 -47.41 28.99
N GLY A 25 -1.08 -46.49 29.75
CA GLY A 25 -0.39 -45.60 30.66
C GLY A 25 -1.09 -44.25 30.90
N ARG A 26 -2.17 -44.28 31.70
CA ARG A 26 -2.70 -43.06 32.34
C ARG A 26 -1.71 -42.60 33.40
N THR A 27 -1.21 -41.36 33.29
CA THR A 27 -0.75 -40.63 34.48
C THR A 27 -1.22 -39.20 34.41
N ALA A 28 -1.96 -38.79 35.40
CA ALA A 28 -2.44 -37.47 35.68
C ALA A 28 -1.25 -36.57 36.07
N ALA A 29 -1.09 -35.44 35.43
CA ALA A 29 -0.18 -34.38 35.88
C ALA A 29 -0.97 -33.12 36.23
N LYS A 30 -0.73 -32.67 37.43
CA LYS A 30 -1.32 -31.57 38.18
C LYS A 30 -1.27 -30.25 37.42
N LYS A 31 -2.38 -29.52 37.46
CA LYS A 31 -2.45 -28.08 37.19
C LYS A 31 -1.67 -27.35 38.29
N SER A 32 -0.59 -26.65 37.93
CA SER A 32 -0.02 -25.60 38.76
C SER A 32 -0.50 -24.26 38.19
N ALA A 33 -1.32 -23.58 38.96
CA ALA A 33 -1.72 -22.22 38.76
C ALA A 33 -0.50 -21.33 39.05
N VAL A 34 -0.08 -20.53 38.04
CA VAL A 34 0.88 -19.44 38.24
C VAL A 34 0.08 -18.19 38.52
N GLU A 35 0.16 -17.75 39.76
CA GLU A 35 -0.38 -16.47 40.24
C GLU A 35 0.49 -15.33 39.70
N VAL A 36 -0.06 -14.51 38.80
CA VAL A 36 0.61 -13.32 38.30
C VAL A 36 0.40 -12.19 39.30
N SER A 37 1.44 -11.92 40.08
CA SER A 37 1.56 -10.78 40.96
C SER A 37 1.51 -9.47 40.14
N LYS A 38 0.50 -8.64 40.41
CA LYS A 38 0.40 -7.24 39.93
C LYS A 38 1.49 -6.41 40.64
N ARG A 39 2.54 -6.06 39.95
CA ARG A 39 3.49 -5.03 40.42
C ARG A 39 2.97 -3.63 40.11
N ASN A 40 2.82 -2.86 41.16
CA ASN A 40 2.41 -1.47 41.19
C ASN A 40 3.40 -0.59 40.42
N ALA A 41 2.85 0.32 39.63
CA ALA A 41 3.57 1.44 39.06
C ALA A 41 3.95 2.46 40.16
N PRO A 42 5.13 3.10 40.09
CA PRO A 42 5.50 4.11 41.06
C PRO A 42 4.71 5.40 40.82
N VAL A 43 3.96 5.78 41.86
CA VAL A 43 3.32 7.10 41.95
C VAL A 43 4.41 8.12 42.29
N CYS A 44 4.65 9.06 41.40
CA CYS A 44 5.52 10.21 41.66
C CYS A 44 4.77 11.14 42.64
N ARG A 45 5.17 11.13 43.93
CA ARG A 45 4.74 12.09 44.93
C ARG A 45 5.61 13.36 44.80
N VAL A 46 4.97 14.47 44.45
CA VAL A 46 5.56 15.80 44.60
C VAL A 46 5.55 16.11 46.10
N VAL A 47 6.72 16.17 46.67
CA VAL A 47 6.92 16.69 48.04
C VAL A 47 7.00 18.21 47.93
N GLN A 48 6.00 18.89 48.47
CA GLN A 48 6.08 20.32 48.77
C GLN A 48 6.76 20.48 50.10
N ASP A 49 7.95 21.08 50.10
CA ASP A 49 8.55 21.59 51.31
C ASP A 49 8.06 23.04 51.54
N PRO A 50 7.58 23.35 52.73
CA PRO A 50 7.26 24.69 53.11
C PRO A 50 8.45 25.32 53.88
N ALA A 51 8.74 26.56 53.56
CA ALA A 51 9.53 27.52 54.35
C ALA A 51 11.05 27.55 54.10
N ALA A 52 11.43 28.50 53.25
CA ALA A 52 12.60 29.33 53.51
C ALA A 52 12.31 30.74 53.01
N SER A 53 11.91 31.60 53.92
CA SER A 53 11.91 33.05 53.74
C SER A 53 13.38 33.51 53.80
N MET A 54 13.91 34.04 52.70
CA MET A 54 15.06 34.95 52.74
C MET A 54 14.71 36.26 52.03
N ASP A 55 14.62 37.25 52.83
CA ASP A 55 14.55 38.64 52.47
C ASP A 55 15.92 39.08 51.94
N VAL A 56 15.99 39.44 50.65
CA VAL A 56 17.13 40.19 50.11
C VAL A 56 16.57 41.24 49.17
N GLY A 57 16.39 42.43 49.75
CA GLY A 57 16.18 43.63 48.97
C GLY A 57 17.44 43.98 48.18
N SER A 58 17.37 43.84 46.88
CA SER A 58 18.10 44.63 45.91
C SER A 58 17.35 44.66 44.60
N SER A 59 16.85 45.82 44.27
CA SER A 59 16.25 46.14 43.01
C SER A 59 17.26 45.97 41.88
N ILE A 60 17.14 44.91 41.13
CA ILE A 60 17.75 44.83 39.81
C ILE A 60 16.66 45.23 38.84
N ASP A 61 16.77 46.42 38.30
CA ASP A 61 15.98 46.85 37.13
C ASP A 61 16.37 45.96 35.94
N ILE A 62 15.72 44.85 35.82
CA ILE A 62 15.80 44.03 34.59
C ILE A 62 14.95 44.74 33.55
N ASP A 63 15.67 45.30 32.58
CA ASP A 63 15.13 45.94 31.40
C ASP A 63 13.89 45.20 30.85
N MET A 64 12.76 45.90 30.82
CA MET A 64 11.48 45.39 30.34
C MET A 64 11.58 44.91 28.88
N ASP A 65 12.55 45.36 28.12
CA ASP A 65 12.84 44.92 26.78
C ASP A 65 13.46 43.52 26.74
N MET A 66 14.29 43.19 27.73
CA MET A 66 14.89 41.87 27.90
C MET A 66 13.84 40.82 28.29
N ARG A 67 12.87 41.17 29.14
CA ARG A 67 11.71 40.30 29.44
C ARG A 67 10.83 40.08 28.23
N ARG A 68 10.60 41.09 27.40
CA ARG A 68 9.85 40.93 26.12
C ARG A 68 10.60 40.02 25.15
N ARG A 69 11.91 40.10 25.05
CA ARG A 69 12.73 39.21 24.21
C ARG A 69 12.72 37.77 24.70
N ILE A 70 12.81 37.54 26.03
CA ILE A 70 12.73 36.18 26.61
C ILE A 70 11.34 35.57 26.38
N VAL A 71 10.26 36.31 26.59
CA VAL A 71 8.89 35.86 26.34
C VAL A 71 8.68 35.59 24.83
N GLN A 72 9.25 36.42 23.95
CA GLN A 72 9.18 36.17 22.51
C GLN A 72 10.03 34.96 22.07
N MET A 73 11.20 34.74 22.69
CA MET A 73 12.02 33.55 22.42
C MET A 73 11.35 32.26 22.94
N ASP A 74 10.75 32.29 24.13
CA ASP A 74 10.03 31.14 24.66
C ASP A 74 8.76 30.83 23.84
N THR A 75 8.05 31.87 23.42
CA THR A 75 6.86 31.69 22.56
C THR A 75 7.25 31.14 21.17
N ALA A 76 8.35 31.61 20.58
CA ALA A 76 8.85 31.11 19.32
C ALA A 76 9.41 29.68 19.44
N THR A 77 10.05 29.33 20.54
CA THR A 77 10.58 27.99 20.82
C THR A 77 9.46 27.03 21.18
N THR A 78 8.46 27.49 21.94
CA THR A 78 7.26 26.70 22.25
C THR A 78 6.38 26.50 21.00
N LEU A 79 6.22 27.52 20.17
CA LEU A 79 5.55 27.38 18.86
C LEU A 79 6.30 26.43 17.92
N ARG A 80 7.64 26.43 17.93
CA ARG A 80 8.42 25.44 17.15
C ARG A 80 8.35 24.03 17.71
N LYS A 81 8.13 23.85 19.01
CA LYS A 81 7.93 22.52 19.63
C LYS A 81 6.50 22.00 19.53
N THR A 82 5.52 22.88 19.34
CA THR A 82 4.11 22.52 19.17
C THR A 82 3.64 22.51 17.72
N ILE A 83 4.44 23.00 16.77
CA ILE A 83 4.24 22.70 15.38
C ILE A 83 4.81 21.27 15.20
N ASP A 84 3.95 20.30 15.39
CA ASP A 84 4.20 18.94 14.91
C ASP A 84 4.46 19.07 13.40
N VAL A 85 5.70 18.81 13.00
CA VAL A 85 6.09 18.85 11.57
C VAL A 85 5.25 17.86 10.73
N ARG A 86 4.50 16.99 11.40
CA ARG A 86 3.51 16.08 10.83
C ARG A 86 2.09 16.66 10.81
N ALA A 87 1.86 17.81 11.45
CA ALA A 87 0.57 18.45 11.33
C ALA A 87 0.45 19.01 9.91
N PRO A 88 -0.66 18.72 9.21
CA PRO A 88 -0.93 19.32 7.91
C PRO A 88 -0.80 20.84 8.05
N PRO A 89 -0.31 21.54 7.01
CA PRO A 89 -0.34 22.99 7.03
C PRO A 89 -1.76 23.42 7.42
N PRO A 90 -1.93 24.46 8.25
CA PRO A 90 -3.23 24.86 8.71
C PRO A 90 -4.09 25.05 7.46
N HIS A 91 -5.17 24.24 7.36
CA HIS A 91 -6.14 24.42 6.28
C HIS A 91 -6.44 25.90 6.20
N PRO A 92 -6.54 26.49 5.00
CA PRO A 92 -7.11 27.80 4.89
C PRO A 92 -8.46 27.72 5.62
N VAL A 93 -8.53 28.35 6.80
CA VAL A 93 -9.75 28.44 7.58
C VAL A 93 -10.81 28.88 6.58
N PRO A 94 -11.95 28.19 6.45
CA PRO A 94 -12.99 28.65 5.58
C PRO A 94 -13.20 30.12 5.91
N VAL A 95 -12.78 30.98 4.99
CA VAL A 95 -12.89 32.42 5.16
C VAL A 95 -14.36 32.64 5.42
N SER A 96 -14.70 33.09 6.64
CA SER A 96 -16.08 33.39 7.01
C SER A 96 -16.60 34.26 5.85
N ILE A 97 -17.62 33.76 5.17
CA ILE A 97 -18.16 34.31 3.95
C ILE A 97 -18.45 35.78 4.23
N VAL A 98 -17.53 36.64 3.81
CA VAL A 98 -17.81 38.07 3.81
C VAL A 98 -18.72 38.29 2.62
N PRO A 99 -19.96 38.78 2.81
CA PRO A 99 -20.89 38.98 1.73
C PRO A 99 -20.25 39.88 0.67
N GLY A 100 -20.12 39.38 -0.58
CA GLY A 100 -19.54 40.11 -1.71
C GLY A 100 -18.13 39.70 -2.11
N VAL A 101 -17.46 38.79 -1.40
CA VAL A 101 -16.18 38.23 -1.82
C VAL A 101 -16.42 36.92 -2.58
N ASP A 102 -16.07 36.91 -3.87
CA ASP A 102 -16.09 35.69 -4.68
C ASP A 102 -14.91 34.79 -4.26
N VAL A 103 -15.17 33.91 -3.30
CA VAL A 103 -14.19 32.96 -2.77
C VAL A 103 -13.67 31.98 -3.82
N SER A 104 -14.37 31.78 -4.92
CA SER A 104 -13.94 30.90 -6.01
C SER A 104 -12.65 31.39 -6.67
N ARG A 105 -12.44 32.72 -6.70
CA ARG A 105 -11.23 33.34 -7.27
C ARG A 105 -10.02 33.34 -6.35
N GLN A 106 -10.24 33.25 -5.05
CA GLN A 106 -9.15 33.31 -4.05
C GLN A 106 -8.45 31.97 -3.87
N PHE A 107 -9.14 30.85 -4.15
CA PHE A 107 -8.62 29.49 -3.99
C PHE A 107 -8.23 28.80 -5.30
N TYR A 108 -8.49 29.42 -6.46
CA TYR A 108 -8.18 28.86 -7.78
C TYR A 108 -7.28 29.79 -8.58
N PRO A 109 -5.94 29.69 -8.44
CA PRO A 109 -5.03 30.58 -9.18
C PRO A 109 -5.06 30.40 -10.70
N LEU A 110 -5.75 29.38 -11.19
CA LEU A 110 -5.89 29.07 -12.62
C LEU A 110 -7.25 29.54 -13.18
N GLY A 111 -7.55 30.81 -13.02
CA GLY A 111 -8.57 31.59 -13.75
C GLY A 111 -9.86 30.87 -14.15
N GLY A 112 -10.97 31.16 -13.45
CA GLY A 112 -12.33 30.92 -13.96
C GLY A 112 -12.78 29.47 -13.96
N GLN A 113 -12.54 28.72 -12.91
CA GLN A 113 -12.85 27.30 -12.86
C GLN A 113 -14.31 27.03 -12.47
N ARG A 114 -14.88 26.09 -13.18
CA ARG A 114 -16.24 25.62 -13.02
C ARG A 114 -16.41 24.89 -11.69
N ALA A 115 -17.57 25.05 -11.07
CA ALA A 115 -17.94 24.34 -9.82
C ALA A 115 -17.88 22.79 -9.98
N ASP A 116 -17.99 22.29 -11.22
CA ASP A 116 -17.89 20.87 -11.56
C ASP A 116 -16.46 20.29 -11.37
N LEU A 117 -15.42 21.13 -11.32
CA LEU A 117 -14.04 20.72 -11.06
C LEU A 117 -13.66 20.73 -9.57
N ALA A 118 -14.48 21.32 -8.71
CA ALA A 118 -14.22 21.38 -7.27
C ALA A 118 -13.93 19.99 -6.64
N PRO A 119 -14.65 18.90 -6.98
CA PRO A 119 -14.36 17.57 -6.48
C PRO A 119 -13.00 17.01 -6.92
N LEU A 120 -12.43 17.53 -8.01
CA LEU A 120 -11.10 17.11 -8.49
C LEU A 120 -9.96 17.86 -7.78
N LEU A 121 -10.24 19.08 -7.33
CA LEU A 121 -9.26 19.94 -6.66
C LEU A 121 -9.25 19.73 -5.14
N TYR A 122 -10.38 19.33 -4.58
CA TYR A 122 -10.56 19.07 -3.16
C TYR A 122 -11.12 17.65 -2.98
N PRO A 123 -10.27 16.64 -2.85
CA PRO A 123 -10.74 15.30 -2.55
C PRO A 123 -11.61 15.34 -1.28
N GLN A 124 -12.82 14.81 -1.39
CA GLN A 124 -13.69 14.67 -0.24
C GLN A 124 -13.22 13.52 0.65
N ALA A 125 -13.66 13.51 1.91
CA ALA A 125 -13.39 12.41 2.83
C ALA A 125 -13.68 11.05 2.19
N MET A 126 -12.90 10.03 2.54
CA MET A 126 -13.04 8.70 1.97
C MET A 126 -14.47 8.17 2.12
N GLY A 127 -15.12 7.96 1.01
CA GLY A 127 -16.51 7.57 1.00
C GLY A 127 -16.82 6.48 0.00
N GLY A 128 -15.89 5.97 -0.77
CA GLY A 128 -16.05 5.03 -1.88
C GLY A 128 -17.39 4.28 -1.93
N THR A 129 -17.80 3.86 -3.09
CA THR A 129 -19.10 3.18 -3.25
C THR A 129 -18.92 1.69 -2.98
N MET A 130 -19.65 1.12 -2.02
CA MET A 130 -19.72 -0.32 -1.84
C MET A 130 -20.41 -0.96 -3.06
N ILE A 131 -19.77 -1.93 -3.69
CA ILE A 131 -20.40 -2.77 -4.71
C ILE A 131 -21.21 -3.83 -3.97
N GLN A 132 -22.55 -3.75 -4.05
CA GLN A 132 -23.45 -4.66 -3.32
C GLN A 132 -23.74 -5.97 -4.07
N ASP A 133 -23.62 -5.97 -5.41
CA ASP A 133 -23.91 -7.14 -6.24
C ASP A 133 -22.72 -8.10 -6.26
N PRO A 134 -22.85 -9.32 -5.67
CA PRO A 134 -21.78 -10.32 -5.68
C PRO A 134 -21.38 -10.77 -7.10
N ALA A 135 -22.28 -10.73 -8.08
CA ALA A 135 -21.96 -11.08 -9.47
C ALA A 135 -20.84 -10.19 -10.06
N ALA A 136 -20.71 -8.95 -9.60
CA ALA A 136 -19.66 -8.04 -10.03
C ALA A 136 -18.24 -8.48 -9.61
N PHE A 137 -18.10 -9.46 -8.72
CA PHE A 137 -16.81 -9.98 -8.23
C PHE A 137 -16.36 -11.26 -8.97
N VAL A 138 -17.25 -11.80 -9.80
CA VAL A 138 -16.98 -13.02 -10.59
C VAL A 138 -16.17 -12.66 -11.84
N SER A 139 -15.20 -13.51 -12.19
CA SER A 139 -14.42 -13.36 -13.41
C SER A 139 -15.22 -13.71 -14.64
N THR A 140 -15.35 -12.78 -15.58
CA THR A 140 -15.92 -13.01 -16.91
C THR A 140 -14.86 -13.56 -17.87
N ASP A 141 -15.28 -14.01 -19.06
CA ASP A 141 -14.34 -14.43 -20.11
C ASP A 141 -13.49 -13.26 -20.62
N TYR A 142 -14.06 -12.04 -20.65
CA TYR A 142 -13.28 -10.83 -20.95
C TYR A 142 -12.16 -10.62 -19.92
N HIS A 143 -12.45 -10.73 -18.61
CA HIS A 143 -11.45 -10.59 -17.57
C HIS A 143 -10.32 -11.61 -17.72
N ARG A 144 -10.67 -12.87 -17.99
CA ARG A 144 -9.70 -13.95 -18.23
C ARG A 144 -8.86 -13.69 -19.47
N LEU A 145 -9.49 -13.25 -20.58
CA LEU A 145 -8.83 -12.97 -21.84
C LEU A 145 -7.76 -11.87 -21.69
N VAL A 146 -8.14 -10.70 -21.16
CA VAL A 146 -7.20 -9.57 -21.01
C VAL A 146 -6.08 -9.87 -20.02
N THR A 147 -6.38 -10.61 -18.95
CA THR A 147 -5.39 -11.04 -17.98
C THR A 147 -4.39 -12.03 -18.58
N THR A 148 -4.89 -13.03 -19.30
CA THR A 148 -4.03 -14.01 -20.00
C THR A 148 -3.19 -13.34 -21.08
N GLY A 149 -3.78 -12.45 -21.86
CA GLY A 149 -3.08 -11.70 -22.91
C GLY A 149 -1.95 -10.85 -22.35
N LEU A 150 -2.18 -10.18 -21.23
CA LEU A 150 -1.13 -9.41 -20.56
C LEU A 150 0.03 -10.31 -20.12
N PHE A 151 -0.23 -11.36 -19.33
CA PHE A 151 0.85 -12.22 -18.84
C PHE A 151 1.56 -12.97 -19.96
N ALA A 152 0.87 -13.32 -21.04
CA ALA A 152 1.49 -13.87 -22.24
C ALA A 152 2.45 -12.86 -22.88
N SER A 153 2.06 -11.58 -23.00
CA SER A 153 2.94 -10.54 -23.55
C SER A 153 4.15 -10.25 -22.65
N CYS A 154 3.96 -10.24 -21.33
CA CYS A 154 5.04 -10.07 -20.37
C CYS A 154 6.02 -11.26 -20.41
N ALA A 155 5.52 -12.49 -20.42
CA ALA A 155 6.34 -13.69 -20.52
C ALA A 155 7.10 -13.72 -21.85
N ALA A 156 6.46 -13.33 -22.96
CA ALA A 156 7.11 -13.21 -24.26
C ALA A 156 8.22 -12.15 -24.26
N LEU A 157 8.06 -11.03 -23.55
CA LEU A 157 9.13 -10.05 -23.37
C LEU A 157 10.34 -10.65 -22.63
N VAL A 158 10.11 -11.35 -21.52
CA VAL A 158 11.19 -12.00 -20.77
C VAL A 158 11.90 -13.06 -21.64
N ALA A 159 11.11 -13.90 -22.33
CA ALA A 159 11.68 -14.92 -23.26
C ALA A 159 12.47 -14.27 -24.40
N ARG A 160 11.98 -13.16 -24.96
CA ARG A 160 12.69 -12.38 -25.99
C ARG A 160 14.04 -11.87 -25.46
N GLY A 161 14.12 -11.48 -24.19
CA GLY A 161 15.41 -11.12 -23.57
C GLY A 161 16.40 -12.27 -23.59
N GLY A 162 15.99 -13.48 -23.22
CA GLY A 162 16.84 -14.68 -23.31
C GLY A 162 17.24 -15.01 -24.75
N VAL A 163 16.28 -15.00 -25.69
CA VAL A 163 16.58 -15.21 -27.13
C VAL A 163 17.56 -14.16 -27.65
N GLY A 164 17.45 -12.90 -27.19
CA GLY A 164 18.37 -11.82 -27.56
C GLY A 164 19.82 -12.09 -27.16
N ILE A 165 20.06 -12.68 -25.98
CA ILE A 165 21.39 -13.11 -25.52
C ILE A 165 21.94 -14.20 -26.42
N GLU A 166 21.14 -15.22 -26.75
CA GLU A 166 21.55 -16.31 -27.65
C GLU A 166 21.91 -15.80 -29.07
N MET A 167 21.05 -14.90 -29.61
CA MET A 167 21.29 -14.33 -30.95
C MET A 167 22.50 -13.39 -31.01
N ALA A 168 22.87 -12.75 -29.91
CA ALA A 168 24.09 -11.96 -29.82
C ALA A 168 25.35 -12.80 -29.75
N GLY A 169 25.26 -14.13 -29.59
CA GLY A 169 26.38 -15.03 -29.40
C GLY A 169 26.86 -15.10 -27.94
N ASP A 170 26.16 -14.47 -27.04
CA ASP A 170 26.54 -14.38 -25.60
C ASP A 170 25.86 -15.48 -24.74
N GLY A 171 25.20 -16.46 -25.39
CA GLY A 171 24.46 -17.52 -24.69
C GLY A 171 25.31 -18.39 -23.77
N GLY A 172 26.62 -18.50 -24.05
CA GLY A 172 27.60 -19.17 -23.20
C GLY A 172 28.20 -18.27 -22.09
N ASP A 173 27.86 -16.98 -22.04
CA ASP A 173 28.39 -16.05 -21.02
C ASP A 173 27.48 -15.99 -19.78
N PRO A 174 27.93 -16.50 -18.62
CA PRO A 174 27.15 -16.40 -17.37
C PRO A 174 26.86 -14.96 -16.95
N ALA A 175 27.72 -14.00 -17.33
CA ALA A 175 27.52 -12.59 -16.97
C ALA A 175 26.34 -11.97 -17.73
N ALA A 176 26.09 -12.35 -18.98
CA ALA A 176 24.93 -11.91 -19.76
C ALA A 176 23.64 -12.40 -19.10
N TRP A 177 23.55 -13.65 -18.70
CA TRP A 177 22.42 -14.22 -17.98
C TRP A 177 22.24 -13.63 -16.59
N ALA A 178 23.31 -13.42 -15.84
CA ALA A 178 23.26 -12.76 -14.54
C ALA A 178 22.73 -11.31 -14.67
N SER A 179 23.13 -10.59 -15.71
CA SER A 179 22.62 -9.25 -16.02
C SER A 179 21.12 -9.25 -16.35
N LEU A 180 20.66 -10.24 -17.13
CA LEU A 180 19.24 -10.41 -17.45
C LEU A 180 18.40 -10.66 -16.18
N VAL A 181 18.86 -11.60 -15.33
CA VAL A 181 18.20 -11.90 -14.04
C VAL A 181 18.24 -10.68 -13.12
N GLY A 182 19.37 -9.99 -13.03
CA GLY A 182 19.53 -8.76 -12.27
C GLY A 182 18.55 -7.67 -12.70
N SER A 183 18.31 -7.55 -14.02
CA SER A 183 17.31 -6.61 -14.56
C SER A 183 15.90 -6.98 -14.13
N GLY A 184 15.55 -8.27 -14.08
CA GLY A 184 14.27 -8.74 -13.55
C GLY A 184 14.11 -8.45 -12.05
N LEU A 185 15.16 -8.69 -11.26
CA LEU A 185 15.14 -8.38 -9.81
C LEU A 185 15.03 -6.88 -9.55
N LEU A 186 15.74 -6.05 -10.35
CA LEU A 186 15.59 -4.60 -10.29
C LEU A 186 14.16 -4.16 -10.63
N ALA A 187 13.56 -4.78 -11.64
CA ALA A 187 12.18 -4.50 -12.04
C ALA A 187 11.18 -4.84 -10.92
N TYR A 188 11.34 -5.99 -10.27
CA TYR A 188 10.55 -6.37 -9.10
C TYR A 188 10.70 -5.33 -7.98
N TRP A 189 11.91 -4.93 -7.65
CA TRP A 189 12.19 -3.97 -6.59
C TRP A 189 11.64 -2.57 -6.87
N LEU A 190 11.78 -2.09 -8.12
CA LEU A 190 11.22 -0.80 -8.53
C LEU A 190 9.70 -0.83 -8.75
N SER A 191 9.11 -2.00 -9.03
CA SER A 191 7.65 -2.11 -9.11
C SER A 191 6.99 -1.89 -7.75
N ASP A 192 7.62 -2.30 -6.65
CA ASP A 192 7.13 -2.02 -5.30
C ASP A 192 7.08 -0.51 -5.04
N LEU A 193 8.15 0.23 -5.37
CA LEU A 193 8.17 1.71 -5.33
C LEU A 193 7.09 2.32 -6.23
N GLY A 194 6.97 1.83 -7.47
CA GLY A 194 5.98 2.32 -8.43
C GLY A 194 4.55 2.14 -7.93
N THR A 195 4.25 1.00 -7.28
CA THR A 195 2.94 0.78 -6.66
C THR A 195 2.70 1.73 -5.50
N GLY A 196 3.72 2.05 -4.71
CA GLY A 196 3.62 3.01 -3.60
C GLY A 196 3.25 4.41 -4.07
N VAL A 197 3.92 4.90 -5.12
CA VAL A 197 3.60 6.22 -5.70
C VAL A 197 2.19 6.25 -6.28
N PHE A 198 1.80 5.19 -7.00
CA PHE A 198 0.46 5.07 -7.57
C PHE A 198 -0.62 5.03 -6.49
N HIS A 199 -0.46 4.16 -5.49
CA HIS A 199 -1.39 3.97 -4.38
C HIS A 199 -1.59 5.28 -3.59
N TRP A 200 -0.48 5.91 -3.18
CA TRP A 200 -0.51 7.23 -2.56
C TRP A 200 -1.29 8.26 -3.39
N SER A 201 -1.09 8.26 -4.72
CA SER A 201 -1.74 9.22 -5.60
C SER A 201 -3.26 9.02 -5.65
N VAL A 202 -3.73 7.78 -5.82
CA VAL A 202 -5.18 7.49 -5.97
C VAL A 202 -5.94 7.52 -4.65
N ASP A 203 -5.26 7.29 -3.53
CA ASP A 203 -5.86 7.44 -2.21
C ASP A 203 -6.07 8.91 -1.85
N ASN A 204 -5.11 9.75 -2.22
CA ASN A 204 -5.06 11.10 -1.74
C ASN A 204 -5.62 12.15 -2.70
N TYR A 205 -5.72 11.86 -4.00
CA TYR A 205 -6.11 12.84 -5.00
C TYR A 205 -7.19 12.33 -5.95
N GLY A 206 -8.01 13.27 -6.43
CA GLY A 206 -9.10 12.99 -7.34
C GLY A 206 -10.34 12.40 -6.65
N SER A 207 -11.28 11.95 -7.46
CA SER A 207 -12.55 11.37 -7.03
C SER A 207 -13.13 10.49 -8.15
N LYS A 208 -14.29 9.88 -7.92
CA LYS A 208 -15.06 9.16 -8.93
C LYS A 208 -15.33 9.96 -10.20
N ALA A 209 -15.39 11.30 -10.10
CA ALA A 209 -15.60 12.20 -11.23
C ALA A 209 -14.34 12.47 -12.06
N THR A 210 -13.16 12.00 -11.63
CA THR A 210 -11.90 12.20 -12.36
C THR A 210 -11.94 11.48 -13.70
N PRO A 211 -11.73 12.17 -14.82
CA PRO A 211 -11.73 11.55 -16.14
C PRO A 211 -10.73 10.39 -16.21
N VAL A 212 -11.12 9.29 -16.85
CA VAL A 212 -10.32 8.07 -17.05
C VAL A 212 -10.01 7.32 -15.74
N MET A 213 -9.56 8.01 -14.69
CA MET A 213 -9.08 7.40 -13.44
C MET A 213 -10.17 7.25 -12.37
N GLY A 214 -11.34 7.87 -12.55
CA GLY A 214 -12.35 7.95 -11.49
C GLY A 214 -12.82 6.62 -10.94
N GLY A 215 -12.96 5.60 -11.79
CA GLY A 215 -13.33 4.24 -11.34
C GLY A 215 -12.25 3.57 -10.49
N ILE A 216 -10.97 3.79 -10.82
CA ILE A 216 -9.84 3.26 -10.04
C ILE A 216 -9.75 4.00 -8.70
N ILE A 217 -9.87 5.33 -8.71
CA ILE A 217 -9.84 6.16 -7.51
C ILE A 217 -10.99 5.77 -6.55
N ASP A 218 -12.21 5.63 -7.07
CA ASP A 218 -13.38 5.22 -6.28
C ASP A 218 -13.18 3.82 -5.65
N ALA A 219 -12.56 2.90 -6.41
CA ALA A 219 -12.27 1.56 -5.91
C ALA A 219 -11.23 1.56 -4.78
N PHE A 220 -10.14 2.31 -4.92
CA PHE A 220 -9.10 2.43 -3.89
C PHE A 220 -9.62 3.11 -2.64
N GLN A 221 -10.30 4.25 -2.78
CA GLN A 221 -10.86 4.98 -1.64
C GLN A 221 -11.98 4.21 -0.96
N GLY A 222 -12.84 3.53 -1.72
CA GLY A 222 -13.90 2.68 -1.18
C GLY A 222 -13.38 1.43 -0.47
N HIS A 223 -12.22 0.93 -0.90
CA HIS A 223 -11.55 -0.19 -0.28
C HIS A 223 -11.14 0.10 1.17
N HIS A 224 -10.76 1.33 1.52
CA HIS A 224 -10.44 1.70 2.90
C HIS A 224 -11.66 1.58 3.83
N LYS A 225 -12.86 1.81 3.31
CA LYS A 225 -14.10 1.62 4.06
C LYS A 225 -14.56 0.16 4.09
N TYR A 226 -14.38 -0.56 2.98
CA TYR A 226 -14.84 -1.93 2.78
C TYR A 226 -13.68 -2.86 2.38
N PRO A 227 -12.64 -3.05 3.24
CA PRO A 227 -11.42 -3.79 2.87
C PRO A 227 -11.68 -5.26 2.53
N TRP A 228 -12.75 -5.86 3.04
CA TRP A 228 -13.15 -7.20 2.72
C TRP A 228 -13.49 -7.40 1.24
N THR A 229 -13.88 -6.34 0.52
CA THR A 229 -14.33 -6.44 -0.86
C THR A 229 -13.25 -6.97 -1.81
N ILE A 230 -12.00 -6.56 -1.64
CA ILE A 230 -10.91 -7.05 -2.48
C ILE A 230 -10.64 -8.56 -2.29
N THR A 231 -10.90 -9.09 -1.09
CA THR A 231 -10.68 -10.52 -0.78
C THR A 231 -11.72 -11.43 -1.43
N LYS A 232 -12.85 -10.87 -1.85
CA LYS A 232 -13.96 -11.58 -2.49
C LYS A 232 -13.87 -11.61 -4.01
N ARG A 233 -12.99 -10.80 -4.60
CA ARG A 233 -12.81 -10.79 -6.05
C ARG A 233 -12.11 -12.04 -6.55
N GLN A 234 -12.64 -12.68 -7.58
CA GLN A 234 -11.92 -13.74 -8.29
C GLN A 234 -10.69 -13.15 -8.99
N PHE A 235 -9.62 -13.93 -9.14
CA PHE A 235 -8.31 -13.49 -9.60
C PHE A 235 -8.35 -12.57 -10.83
N ALA A 236 -8.93 -13.04 -11.94
CA ALA A 236 -8.96 -12.23 -13.15
C ALA A 236 -9.87 -11.00 -13.00
N ASN A 237 -10.95 -11.06 -12.20
CA ASN A 237 -11.77 -9.91 -11.86
C ASN A 237 -10.97 -8.87 -11.05
N ASN A 238 -10.13 -9.31 -10.15
CA ASN A 238 -9.35 -8.41 -9.28
C ASN A 238 -8.34 -7.56 -10.08
N ILE A 239 -7.68 -8.15 -11.09
CA ILE A 239 -6.53 -7.51 -11.75
C ILE A 239 -6.82 -7.00 -13.17
N HIS A 240 -7.94 -7.35 -13.79
CA HIS A 240 -8.21 -7.07 -15.21
C HIS A 240 -8.22 -5.59 -15.57
N VAL A 241 -8.59 -4.69 -14.64
CA VAL A 241 -8.82 -3.26 -14.93
C VAL A 241 -7.57 -2.60 -15.47
N THR A 242 -6.40 -2.97 -14.98
CA THR A 242 -5.11 -2.41 -15.38
C THR A 242 -4.50 -3.13 -16.58
N CYS A 243 -4.99 -4.33 -16.93
CA CYS A 243 -4.40 -5.13 -18.00
C CYS A 243 -4.39 -4.44 -19.38
N PRO A 244 -5.51 -3.86 -19.88
CA PRO A 244 -5.50 -3.22 -21.20
C PRO A 244 -4.50 -2.07 -21.30
N ALA A 245 -4.45 -1.20 -20.28
CA ALA A 245 -3.50 -0.08 -20.25
C ALA A 245 -2.04 -0.58 -20.25
N THR A 246 -1.76 -1.63 -19.48
CA THR A 246 -0.41 -2.24 -19.42
C THR A 246 -0.06 -2.92 -20.75
N MET A 247 -1.02 -3.56 -21.42
CA MET A 247 -0.82 -4.14 -22.76
C MET A 247 -0.50 -3.09 -23.83
N CYS A 248 -1.00 -1.84 -23.70
CA CYS A 248 -0.59 -0.75 -24.57
C CYS A 248 0.90 -0.41 -24.43
N VAL A 249 1.56 -0.87 -23.38
CA VAL A 249 3.02 -0.75 -23.19
C VAL A 249 3.73 -2.05 -23.65
N THR A 250 3.30 -3.20 -23.13
CA THR A 250 4.02 -4.47 -23.35
C THR A 250 3.96 -4.96 -24.80
N VAL A 251 2.82 -4.78 -25.50
CA VAL A 251 2.66 -5.25 -26.89
C VAL A 251 3.55 -4.45 -27.86
N PRO A 252 3.55 -3.09 -27.86
CA PRO A 252 4.49 -2.34 -28.69
C PRO A 252 5.95 -2.65 -28.39
N LEU A 253 6.33 -2.82 -27.11
CA LEU A 253 7.69 -3.20 -26.74
C LEU A 253 8.06 -4.60 -27.24
N LEU A 254 7.12 -5.55 -27.20
CA LEU A 254 7.34 -6.89 -27.74
C LEU A 254 7.60 -6.86 -29.25
N LEU A 255 6.99 -5.92 -29.96
CA LEU A 255 7.13 -5.79 -31.43
C LEU A 255 8.26 -4.86 -31.84
N ALA A 256 8.76 -4.01 -30.95
CA ALA A 256 9.80 -3.02 -31.26
C ALA A 256 11.13 -3.71 -31.64
N PRO A 257 11.76 -3.37 -32.80
CA PRO A 257 13.07 -3.92 -33.13
C PRO A 257 14.16 -3.38 -32.20
N GLY A 258 15.24 -4.15 -31.99
CA GLY A 258 16.44 -3.69 -31.31
C GLY A 258 16.32 -3.42 -29.80
N LEU A 259 15.22 -3.84 -29.15
CA LEU A 259 15.10 -3.71 -27.70
C LEU A 259 16.12 -4.62 -27.02
N ALA A 260 16.95 -4.03 -26.13
CA ALA A 260 17.99 -4.75 -25.42
C ALA A 260 17.42 -5.89 -24.54
N PRO A 261 18.13 -7.03 -24.42
CA PRO A 261 17.71 -8.18 -23.61
C PRO A 261 17.29 -7.81 -22.18
N ASN A 262 18.10 -7.00 -21.52
CA ASN A 262 17.83 -6.54 -20.15
C ASN A 262 16.58 -5.67 -20.04
N ALA A 263 16.33 -4.81 -21.04
CA ALA A 263 15.11 -4.00 -21.09
C ALA A 263 13.86 -4.88 -21.30
N CYS A 264 13.97 -5.94 -22.10
CA CYS A 264 12.90 -6.92 -22.27
C CYS A 264 12.55 -7.59 -20.94
N ALA A 265 13.55 -8.11 -20.21
CA ALA A 265 13.35 -8.76 -18.92
C ALA A 265 12.79 -7.77 -17.89
N PHE A 266 13.36 -6.56 -17.82
CA PHE A 266 12.90 -5.52 -16.93
C PHE A 266 11.40 -5.21 -17.16
N MET A 267 11.02 -4.88 -18.39
CA MET A 267 9.65 -4.48 -18.69
C MET A 267 8.65 -5.62 -18.52
N GLY A 268 9.01 -6.85 -18.89
CA GLY A 268 8.17 -8.01 -18.68
C GLY A 268 7.87 -8.27 -17.20
N VAL A 269 8.90 -8.19 -16.34
CA VAL A 269 8.73 -8.37 -14.89
C VAL A 269 8.03 -7.17 -14.27
N PHE A 270 8.46 -5.94 -14.57
CA PHE A 270 7.88 -4.71 -14.00
C PHE A 270 6.37 -4.63 -14.24
N CYS A 271 5.94 -4.79 -15.49
CA CYS A 271 4.53 -4.75 -15.86
C CYS A 271 3.73 -5.87 -15.20
N SER A 272 4.31 -7.08 -15.09
CA SER A 272 3.67 -8.19 -14.37
C SER A 272 3.46 -7.86 -12.90
N MET A 273 4.46 -7.32 -12.22
CA MET A 273 4.41 -7.01 -10.78
C MET A 273 3.44 -5.86 -10.48
N ILE A 274 3.42 -4.82 -11.30
CA ILE A 274 2.44 -3.72 -11.16
C ILE A 274 1.00 -4.25 -11.18
N VAL A 275 0.68 -5.17 -12.09
CA VAL A 275 -0.67 -5.73 -12.18
C VAL A 275 -0.93 -6.76 -11.07
N LEU A 276 0.03 -7.63 -10.77
CA LEU A 276 -0.09 -8.62 -9.69
C LEU A 276 -0.15 -7.98 -8.31
N SER A 277 0.32 -6.75 -8.14
CA SER A 277 0.27 -6.06 -6.85
C SER A 277 -1.14 -5.97 -6.28
N GLN A 278 -2.18 -5.89 -7.13
CA GLN A 278 -3.58 -5.94 -6.70
C GLN A 278 -3.94 -7.29 -6.08
N GLN A 279 -3.37 -8.39 -6.56
CA GLN A 279 -3.58 -9.70 -5.96
C GLN A 279 -2.77 -9.86 -4.67
N PHE A 280 -1.55 -9.32 -4.60
CA PHE A 280 -0.75 -9.31 -3.37
C PHE A 280 -1.42 -8.47 -2.29
N HIS A 281 -2.02 -7.35 -2.67
CA HIS A 281 -2.87 -6.51 -1.85
C HIS A 281 -4.08 -7.31 -1.32
N ALA A 282 -4.83 -8.00 -2.17
CA ALA A 282 -5.93 -8.87 -1.74
C ALA A 282 -5.47 -9.93 -0.73
N TRP A 283 -4.34 -10.61 -0.99
CA TRP A 283 -3.78 -11.59 -0.09
C TRP A 283 -3.34 -11.01 1.26
N SER A 284 -2.92 -9.75 1.30
CA SER A 284 -2.56 -9.09 2.56
C SER A 284 -3.75 -8.80 3.47
N HIS A 285 -4.98 -8.78 2.94
CA HIS A 285 -6.22 -8.71 3.72
C HIS A 285 -6.74 -10.06 4.20
N MET A 286 -6.28 -11.17 3.61
CA MET A 286 -6.77 -12.50 3.95
C MET A 286 -6.08 -13.08 5.20
N LYS A 287 -6.79 -13.92 5.96
CA LYS A 287 -6.20 -14.68 7.08
C LYS A 287 -5.24 -15.74 6.52
N LYS A 288 -4.15 -16.06 7.23
CA LYS A 288 -3.19 -17.11 6.81
C LYS A 288 -3.86 -18.45 6.47
N SER A 289 -4.92 -18.82 7.19
CA SER A 289 -5.69 -20.04 6.94
C SER A 289 -6.49 -20.06 5.65
N GLN A 290 -6.64 -18.91 4.99
CA GLN A 290 -7.36 -18.77 3.72
C GLN A 290 -6.40 -18.69 2.52
N LEU A 291 -5.09 -18.66 2.77
CA LEU A 291 -4.06 -18.51 1.75
C LEU A 291 -3.36 -19.85 1.48
N PRO A 292 -2.89 -20.06 0.24
CA PRO A 292 -1.95 -21.14 -0.06
C PRO A 292 -0.69 -21.02 0.82
N GLU A 293 -0.15 -22.15 1.27
CA GLU A 293 1.07 -22.17 2.11
C GLU A 293 2.25 -21.45 1.45
N SER A 294 2.38 -21.55 0.11
CA SER A 294 3.42 -20.86 -0.65
C SER A 294 3.30 -19.33 -0.55
N VAL A 295 2.08 -18.80 -0.59
CA VAL A 295 1.83 -17.35 -0.43
C VAL A 295 2.19 -16.92 0.98
N VAL A 296 1.78 -17.69 1.99
CA VAL A 296 2.13 -17.43 3.40
C VAL A 296 3.64 -17.40 3.58
N ALA A 297 4.36 -18.38 3.01
CA ALA A 297 5.82 -18.44 3.08
C ALA A 297 6.47 -17.23 2.42
N LEU A 298 5.99 -16.80 1.25
CA LEU A 298 6.52 -15.62 0.55
C LEU A 298 6.23 -14.31 1.32
N GLN A 299 5.08 -14.21 1.99
CA GLN A 299 4.78 -13.08 2.88
C GLN A 299 5.66 -13.08 4.13
N ASP A 300 5.89 -14.23 4.73
CA ASP A 300 6.75 -14.37 5.93
C ASP A 300 8.23 -14.10 5.60
N LEU A 301 8.67 -14.37 4.37
CA LEU A 301 10.01 -14.03 3.84
C LEU A 301 10.14 -12.57 3.39
N GLY A 302 9.07 -11.78 3.39
CA GLY A 302 9.09 -10.40 2.90
C GLY A 302 9.20 -10.27 1.36
N VAL A 303 8.97 -11.36 0.62
CA VAL A 303 8.91 -11.34 -0.86
C VAL A 303 7.56 -10.82 -1.33
N LEU A 304 6.49 -11.07 -0.60
CA LEU A 304 5.17 -10.51 -0.87
C LEU A 304 4.70 -9.65 0.31
N LEU A 305 3.85 -8.70 0.01
CA LEU A 305 3.24 -7.81 1.00
C LEU A 305 2.59 -8.61 2.14
N SER A 306 3.04 -8.33 3.36
CA SER A 306 2.51 -9.01 4.55
C SER A 306 1.22 -8.36 5.04
N ARG A 307 0.36 -9.16 5.69
CA ARG A 307 -0.84 -8.66 6.38
C ARG A 307 -0.51 -7.58 7.42
N LYS A 308 0.61 -7.73 8.15
CA LYS A 308 1.04 -6.76 9.17
C LYS A 308 1.44 -5.42 8.53
N GLY A 309 2.20 -5.46 7.45
CA GLY A 309 2.65 -4.25 6.74
C GLY A 309 1.47 -3.48 6.18
N HIS A 310 0.59 -4.16 5.44
CA HIS A 310 -0.57 -3.50 4.84
C HIS A 310 -1.64 -3.08 5.88
N GLY A 311 -1.83 -3.86 6.93
CA GLY A 311 -2.72 -3.48 8.04
C GLY A 311 -2.30 -2.22 8.78
N ALA A 312 -1.03 -1.79 8.67
CA ALA A 312 -0.59 -0.49 9.16
C ALA A 312 -1.11 0.67 8.27
N HIS A 313 -1.19 0.44 6.94
CA HIS A 313 -1.77 1.39 5.99
C HIS A 313 -3.28 1.59 6.25
N HIS A 314 -4.02 0.53 6.56
CA HIS A 314 -5.45 0.57 6.84
C HIS A 314 -5.84 1.21 8.18
N ARG A 315 -4.92 1.86 8.87
CA ARG A 315 -5.25 2.67 10.05
C ARG A 315 -5.48 4.12 9.64
N PRO A 316 -6.64 4.69 10.01
CA PRO A 316 -6.88 6.12 9.76
C PRO A 316 -5.76 6.99 10.36
N PRO A 317 -5.32 8.03 9.67
CA PRO A 317 -5.86 8.61 8.44
C PRO A 317 -5.32 7.99 7.14
N PHE A 318 -4.97 6.70 7.11
CA PHE A 318 -4.50 5.94 5.93
C PHE A 318 -3.21 6.49 5.33
N LYS A 319 -2.28 6.83 6.21
CA LYS A 319 -1.01 7.47 5.87
C LYS A 319 0.14 6.49 5.97
N GLY A 320 0.99 6.46 4.94
CA GLY A 320 2.15 5.55 4.90
C GLY A 320 1.82 4.14 4.41
N ASN A 321 2.84 3.30 4.28
CA ASN A 321 2.76 1.89 3.85
C ASN A 321 2.06 1.68 2.50
N TYR A 322 2.27 2.56 1.53
CA TYR A 322 1.60 2.54 0.24
C TYR A 322 2.14 1.49 -0.75
N CYS A 323 3.37 0.97 -0.56
CA CYS A 323 3.97 -0.03 -1.45
C CYS A 323 3.34 -1.41 -1.23
N ILE A 324 2.85 -2.04 -2.31
CA ILE A 324 1.99 -3.23 -2.24
C ILE A 324 2.48 -4.44 -3.05
N VAL A 325 3.74 -4.48 -3.49
CA VAL A 325 4.35 -5.70 -4.01
C VAL A 325 4.96 -6.50 -2.87
N SER A 326 5.96 -5.96 -2.20
CA SER A 326 6.62 -6.55 -1.03
C SER A 326 6.50 -5.70 0.23
N GLY A 327 6.32 -4.39 0.06
CA GLY A 327 6.37 -3.41 1.12
C GLY A 327 7.80 -3.03 1.55
N PHE A 328 8.83 -3.45 0.81
CA PHE A 328 10.23 -3.17 1.12
C PHE A 328 10.51 -1.66 1.24
N TRP A 329 9.95 -0.88 0.32
CA TRP A 329 10.16 0.56 0.31
C TRP A 329 9.41 1.32 1.41
N ASN A 330 8.40 0.72 2.05
CA ASN A 330 7.57 1.42 3.04
C ASN A 330 8.39 2.01 4.17
N ASP A 331 9.23 1.23 4.82
CA ASP A 331 10.07 1.70 5.94
C ASP A 331 11.00 2.84 5.51
N ILE A 332 11.52 2.79 4.27
CA ILE A 332 12.42 3.82 3.72
C ILE A 332 11.64 5.10 3.42
N LEU A 333 10.49 4.99 2.76
CA LEU A 333 9.69 6.13 2.32
C LEU A 333 9.03 6.84 3.51
N ASP A 334 8.47 6.06 4.43
CA ASP A 334 7.79 6.58 5.62
C ASP A 334 8.80 7.15 6.62
N GLY A 335 9.92 6.46 6.85
CA GLY A 335 10.98 6.93 7.73
C GLY A 335 11.63 8.23 7.27
N ASN A 336 11.63 8.51 5.96
CA ASN A 336 12.10 9.76 5.38
C ASN A 336 10.98 10.75 5.04
N GLU A 337 9.73 10.46 5.41
CA GLU A 337 8.56 11.32 5.16
C GLU A 337 8.40 11.71 3.68
N VAL A 338 8.73 10.80 2.76
CA VAL A 338 8.80 11.11 1.32
C VAL A 338 7.43 11.52 0.79
N PHE A 339 6.38 10.78 1.12
CA PHE A 339 5.03 11.09 0.66
C PHE A 339 4.48 12.38 1.29
N ASP A 340 4.84 12.71 2.53
CA ASP A 340 4.48 13.98 3.16
C ASP A 340 5.13 15.16 2.46
N LYS A 341 6.42 15.03 2.13
CA LYS A 341 7.15 16.05 1.36
C LYS A 341 6.56 16.23 -0.04
N MET A 342 6.23 15.13 -0.71
CA MET A 342 5.55 15.17 -2.01
C MET A 342 4.18 15.83 -1.89
N ALA A 343 3.39 15.51 -0.88
CA ALA A 343 2.09 16.12 -0.62
C ALA A 343 2.21 17.63 -0.37
N THR A 344 3.22 18.05 0.36
CA THR A 344 3.50 19.48 0.58
C THR A 344 3.82 20.19 -0.73
N VAL A 345 4.69 19.61 -1.58
CA VAL A 345 5.02 20.16 -2.90
C VAL A 345 3.78 20.27 -3.79
N VAL A 346 2.93 19.23 -3.83
CA VAL A 346 1.68 19.26 -4.59
C VAL A 346 0.75 20.36 -4.07
N TYR A 347 0.61 20.47 -2.76
CA TYR A 347 -0.23 21.49 -2.14
C TYR A 347 0.27 22.92 -2.44
N GLU A 348 1.57 23.15 -2.30
CA GLU A 348 2.18 24.45 -2.60
C GLU A 348 2.03 24.83 -4.08
N ALA A 349 2.15 23.86 -5.00
CA ALA A 349 2.05 24.10 -6.43
C ALA A 349 0.62 24.26 -6.94
N THR A 350 -0.36 23.58 -6.32
CA THR A 350 -1.72 23.44 -6.87
C THR A 350 -2.84 23.93 -5.95
N GLY A 351 -2.56 24.09 -4.65
CA GLY A 351 -3.57 24.34 -3.62
C GLY A 351 -4.41 23.12 -3.26
N VAL A 352 -4.10 21.93 -3.82
CA VAL A 352 -4.86 20.70 -3.57
C VAL A 352 -4.22 19.94 -2.42
N ALA A 353 -4.94 19.83 -1.29
CA ALA A 353 -4.51 19.04 -0.14
C ALA A 353 -4.73 17.54 -0.37
N PRO A 354 -3.83 16.66 0.11
CA PRO A 354 -4.09 15.23 0.09
C PRO A 354 -5.21 14.87 1.06
N ARG A 355 -5.96 13.83 0.74
CA ARG A 355 -7.10 13.37 1.54
C ARG A 355 -6.72 13.00 2.97
N CYS A 356 -5.57 12.33 3.17
CA CYS A 356 -5.10 11.91 4.48
C CYS A 356 -4.84 13.06 5.48
N TRP A 357 -4.81 14.30 5.02
CA TRP A 357 -4.69 15.46 5.94
C TRP A 357 -6.02 15.82 6.61
N SER A 358 -7.15 15.48 6.02
CA SER A 358 -8.49 15.79 6.52
C SER A 358 -9.26 14.57 7.00
N GLU A 359 -8.73 13.37 6.82
CA GLU A 359 -9.41 12.14 7.20
C GLU A 359 -9.48 12.00 8.73
N SER A 360 -10.66 11.63 9.23
CA SER A 360 -10.87 11.43 10.65
C SER A 360 -10.14 10.20 11.17
N HIS A 361 -9.56 10.27 12.36
CA HIS A 361 -9.04 9.11 13.08
C HIS A 361 -10.16 8.14 13.53
N ASP A 362 -11.40 8.63 13.61
CA ASP A 362 -12.58 7.84 13.96
C ASP A 362 -13.32 7.32 12.72
N PHE A 363 -12.62 7.20 11.58
CA PHE A 363 -13.19 6.67 10.36
C PHE A 363 -13.67 5.22 10.55
N GLU A 364 -14.96 4.99 10.28
CA GLU A 364 -15.58 3.67 10.44
C GLU A 364 -15.20 2.76 9.27
N VAL A 365 -14.55 1.64 9.60
CA VAL A 365 -14.16 0.57 8.66
C VAL A 365 -15.09 -0.62 8.85
N GLU A 366 -15.70 -1.08 7.77
CA GLU A 366 -16.49 -2.30 7.75
C GLU A 366 -15.58 -3.48 7.36
N GLU A 367 -15.07 -4.19 8.36
CA GLU A 367 -14.03 -5.23 8.21
C GLU A 367 -14.53 -6.53 7.55
N GLU A 368 -15.82 -6.83 7.65
CA GLU A 368 -16.38 -8.11 7.22
C GLU A 368 -17.57 -7.93 6.26
N ALA A 369 -17.67 -8.87 5.33
CA ALA A 369 -18.82 -8.93 4.44
C ALA A 369 -20.12 -9.19 5.21
N PRO A 370 -21.27 -8.65 4.77
CA PRO A 370 -22.57 -9.00 5.33
C PRO A 370 -22.81 -10.52 5.33
N GLU A 371 -23.52 -11.01 6.33
CA GLU A 371 -23.77 -12.44 6.45
C GLU A 371 -24.46 -12.99 5.20
N GLY A 372 -23.89 -14.07 4.65
CA GLY A 372 -24.42 -14.73 3.45
C GLY A 372 -24.04 -14.08 2.13
N TRP A 373 -23.35 -12.92 2.15
CA TRP A 373 -22.96 -12.22 0.93
C TRP A 373 -22.07 -13.10 0.03
N GLY A 374 -22.45 -13.21 -1.25
CA GLY A 374 -21.67 -13.91 -2.29
C GLY A 374 -21.63 -15.44 -2.18
N LYS A 375 -22.38 -16.08 -1.27
CA LYS A 375 -22.39 -17.55 -1.12
C LYS A 375 -22.76 -18.28 -2.40
N GLU A 376 -23.69 -17.73 -3.20
CA GLU A 376 -24.13 -18.31 -4.47
C GLU A 376 -23.03 -18.38 -5.55
N TYR A 377 -21.98 -17.60 -5.41
CA TYR A 377 -20.83 -17.54 -6.32
C TYR A 377 -19.55 -18.15 -5.72
N ASN A 378 -19.60 -18.74 -4.54
CA ASN A 378 -18.43 -19.23 -3.77
C ASN A 378 -17.37 -18.14 -3.51
N LEU A 379 -17.81 -16.92 -3.17
CA LEU A 379 -16.95 -15.77 -2.88
C LEU A 379 -16.63 -15.63 -1.38
#